data_47d89dbe6ef8f492a0971c60d32eba8a
#
_entry.id   47d89dbe6ef8f492a0971c60d32eba8a
#
_cell.length_a   1.000
_cell.length_b   1.000
_cell.length_c   1.000
_cell.angle_alpha   90.00
_cell.angle_beta   90.00
_cell.angle_gamma   90.00
#
_symmetry.space_group_name_H-M   'P 1'
#
loop_
_entity.id
_entity.type
_entity.pdbx_description
1 polymer ?
#
loop_
_entity_poly.entity_id
_entity_poly.type
_entity_poly.pdbx_seq_one_letter_code
_entity_poly.pdbx_strand_id
1 'polypeptide(L)'
;LKRILYKIFVNNRVIKFLSHPSLGVFIPSLVGLYYGTLDIWGEDWSWIKDKKEIHEFIFTLLASFTIIILFFKAVAEAAKGEVEKRYTKLMEAMLLFFNTLVKKKRDRFFNKAKHLKLNGDVFKIITQPKDQLEHVLDGTKSFLINGLGVDTKNIGITIIQGNPQGDKWWYELKCDTQKQHTKAKDLMAGKSTAAYCFESGDSIFIPDIRKGIKEGVFFESERSSKSNVGSIFCKPVRITVSGIEYVYIFTIAVFGQNLCSPYDEEECRACEKILDEIADRVELELYLHSIKQYRENGGKAA
;
A
#
# COMPACT_ATOMS: atom_id res chain seq x y z
N LEU A 1 -11.66 9.00 14.30
CA LEU A 1 -11.77 8.41 15.62
C LEU A 1 -11.02 7.07 15.70
N LYS A 2 -11.28 6.09 14.81
CA LYS A 2 -10.66 4.75 14.82
C LYS A 2 -9.12 4.77 14.72
N ARG A 3 -8.53 5.64 13.87
CA ARG A 3 -7.07 5.82 13.76
C ARG A 3 -6.43 6.39 15.04
N ILE A 4 -7.12 7.31 15.71
CA ILE A 4 -6.69 7.87 16.99
C ILE A 4 -6.70 6.78 18.06
N LEU A 5 -7.76 5.97 18.10
CA LEU A 5 -7.85 4.83 19.01
C LEU A 5 -6.74 3.81 18.75
N TYR A 6 -6.47 3.46 17.48
CA TYR A 6 -5.36 2.57 17.15
C TYR A 6 -4.00 3.11 17.62
N LYS A 7 -3.69 4.39 17.32
CA LYS A 7 -2.44 5.01 17.75
C LYS A 7 -2.30 5.06 19.27
N ILE A 8 -3.39 5.34 19.99
CA ILE A 8 -3.39 5.41 21.46
C ILE A 8 -3.33 4.00 22.05
N PHE A 9 -4.10 3.04 21.55
CA PHE A 9 -4.31 1.75 22.19
C PHE A 9 -3.39 0.63 21.68
N VAL A 10 -2.82 0.74 20.49
CA VAL A 10 -1.94 -0.30 19.93
C VAL A 10 -0.47 0.14 19.90
N ASN A 11 -0.18 1.42 19.59
CA ASN A 11 1.20 1.91 19.49
C ASN A 11 1.76 2.51 20.81
N ASN A 12 0.94 2.70 21.82
CA ASN A 12 1.41 3.21 23.10
C ASN A 12 2.08 2.07 23.91
N ARG A 13 3.36 2.25 24.29
CA ARG A 13 4.13 1.26 25.05
C ARG A 13 3.47 0.85 26.37
N VAL A 14 2.86 1.79 27.07
CA VAL A 14 2.18 1.53 28.35
C VAL A 14 0.93 0.65 28.13
N ILE A 15 0.13 1.00 27.12
CA ILE A 15 -1.08 0.24 26.82
C ILE A 15 -0.73 -1.14 26.23
N LYS A 16 0.33 -1.21 25.42
CA LYS A 16 0.85 -2.48 24.89
C LYS A 16 1.33 -3.40 26.03
N PHE A 17 1.92 -2.85 27.08
CA PHE A 17 2.27 -3.61 28.29
C PHE A 17 1.00 -4.05 29.05
N LEU A 18 0.07 -3.13 29.33
CA LEU A 18 -1.17 -3.42 30.04
C LEU A 18 -2.09 -4.41 29.29
N SER A 19 -2.06 -4.40 27.95
CA SER A 19 -2.83 -5.32 27.11
C SER A 19 -2.12 -6.66 26.87
N HIS A 20 -0.96 -6.90 27.51
CA HIS A 20 -0.22 -8.16 27.33
C HIS A 20 -1.10 -9.34 27.81
N PRO A 21 -1.19 -10.45 27.03
CA PRO A 21 -2.06 -11.59 27.35
C PRO A 21 -1.86 -12.13 28.77
N SER A 22 -0.60 -12.22 29.23
CA SER A 22 -0.24 -12.71 30.54
C SER A 22 -0.83 -11.86 31.70
N LEU A 23 -0.85 -10.53 31.55
CA LEU A 23 -1.41 -9.64 32.56
C LEU A 23 -2.94 -9.79 32.65
N GLY A 24 -3.60 -10.00 31.50
CA GLY A 24 -5.03 -10.22 31.44
C GLY A 24 -5.52 -11.54 32.09
N VAL A 25 -4.62 -12.48 32.34
CA VAL A 25 -4.91 -13.73 33.07
C VAL A 25 -4.39 -13.66 34.51
N PHE A 26 -3.14 -13.20 34.68
CA PHE A 26 -2.46 -13.21 35.97
C PHE A 26 -3.10 -12.29 37.00
N ILE A 27 -3.45 -11.04 36.63
CA ILE A 27 -4.04 -10.06 37.55
C ILE A 27 -5.42 -10.49 38.03
N PRO A 28 -6.40 -10.90 37.18
CA PRO A 28 -7.67 -11.40 37.65
C PRO A 28 -7.53 -12.62 38.54
N SER A 29 -6.55 -13.52 38.23
CA SER A 29 -6.32 -14.73 39.05
C SER A 29 -5.80 -14.36 40.45
N LEU A 30 -4.88 -13.39 40.55
CA LEU A 30 -4.41 -12.90 41.86
C LEU A 30 -5.51 -12.23 42.66
N VAL A 31 -6.35 -11.41 42.00
CA VAL A 31 -7.49 -10.75 42.68
C VAL A 31 -8.51 -11.78 43.15
N GLY A 32 -8.79 -12.82 42.33
CA GLY A 32 -9.65 -13.93 42.72
C GLY A 32 -9.09 -14.74 43.89
N LEU A 33 -7.78 -14.99 43.90
CA LEU A 33 -7.09 -15.69 44.99
C LEU A 33 -7.11 -14.87 46.29
N TYR A 34 -6.91 -13.56 46.19
CA TYR A 34 -7.02 -12.65 47.34
C TYR A 34 -8.45 -12.61 47.91
N TYR A 35 -9.45 -12.56 47.02
CA TYR A 35 -10.85 -12.65 47.46
C TYR A 35 -11.16 -13.98 48.17
N GLY A 36 -10.76 -15.10 47.57
CA GLY A 36 -10.94 -16.42 48.19
C GLY A 36 -10.26 -16.54 49.55
N THR A 37 -9.08 -15.91 49.72
CA THR A 37 -8.40 -15.83 51.03
C THR A 37 -9.21 -15.05 52.05
N LEU A 38 -9.81 -13.92 51.67
CA LEU A 38 -10.66 -13.12 52.52
C LEU A 38 -11.95 -13.84 52.90
N ASP A 39 -12.56 -14.58 51.96
CA ASP A 39 -13.79 -15.31 52.14
C ASP A 39 -13.61 -16.54 53.04
N ILE A 40 -12.54 -17.33 52.84
CA ILE A 40 -12.33 -18.59 53.55
C ILE A 40 -11.71 -18.39 54.94
N TRP A 41 -10.75 -17.47 55.08
CA TRP A 41 -9.99 -17.29 56.33
C TRP A 41 -10.19 -15.93 57.02
N GLY A 42 -11.10 -15.09 56.49
CA GLY A 42 -11.33 -13.74 57.01
C GLY A 42 -11.82 -13.70 58.47
N GLU A 43 -12.47 -14.77 58.96
CA GLU A 43 -12.90 -14.88 60.34
C GLU A 43 -11.86 -15.58 61.24
N ASP A 44 -11.01 -16.42 60.68
CA ASP A 44 -10.07 -17.24 61.42
C ASP A 44 -8.73 -16.55 61.68
N TRP A 45 -8.28 -15.66 60.75
CA TRP A 45 -7.03 -14.96 60.86
C TRP A 45 -7.16 -13.58 61.47
N SER A 46 -6.63 -13.39 62.68
CA SER A 46 -6.76 -12.16 63.45
C SER A 46 -6.34 -10.91 62.67
N TRP A 47 -5.29 -11.01 61.88
CA TRP A 47 -4.79 -9.89 61.07
C TRP A 47 -5.73 -9.46 59.94
N ILE A 48 -6.59 -10.36 59.45
CA ILE A 48 -7.64 -10.05 58.45
C ILE A 48 -8.86 -9.49 59.20
N LYS A 49 -9.29 -10.16 60.27
CA LYS A 49 -10.46 -9.82 61.05
C LYS A 49 -10.35 -8.40 61.64
N ASP A 50 -9.23 -8.09 62.22
CA ASP A 50 -8.98 -6.79 62.88
C ASP A 50 -8.90 -5.60 61.89
N LYS A 51 -8.67 -5.89 60.58
CA LYS A 51 -8.50 -4.89 59.53
C LYS A 51 -9.42 -5.12 58.30
N LYS A 52 -10.58 -5.70 58.56
CA LYS A 52 -11.53 -6.11 57.51
C LYS A 52 -11.88 -4.97 56.54
N GLU A 53 -12.14 -3.78 57.04
CA GLU A 53 -12.48 -2.61 56.21
C GLU A 53 -11.33 -2.23 55.25
N ILE A 54 -10.08 -2.37 55.69
CA ILE A 54 -8.89 -2.07 54.87
C ILE A 54 -8.76 -3.14 53.75
N HIS A 55 -8.99 -4.41 54.09
CA HIS A 55 -8.92 -5.49 53.11
C HIS A 55 -10.04 -5.39 52.07
N GLU A 56 -11.26 -5.02 52.45
CA GLU A 56 -12.36 -4.77 51.53
C GLU A 56 -12.08 -3.59 50.61
N PHE A 57 -11.48 -2.51 51.12
CA PHE A 57 -11.08 -1.36 50.32
C PHE A 57 -9.96 -1.74 49.33
N ILE A 58 -8.94 -2.47 49.76
CA ILE A 58 -7.85 -2.95 48.87
C ILE A 58 -8.44 -3.86 47.78
N PHE A 59 -9.32 -4.79 48.15
CA PHE A 59 -9.98 -5.67 47.17
C PHE A 59 -10.77 -4.86 46.14
N THR A 60 -11.59 -3.90 46.59
CA THR A 60 -12.37 -3.05 45.68
C THR A 60 -11.50 -2.27 44.73
N LEU A 61 -10.36 -1.75 45.21
CA LEU A 61 -9.37 -1.02 44.38
C LEU A 61 -8.72 -1.94 43.35
N LEU A 62 -8.29 -3.14 43.73
CA LEU A 62 -7.71 -4.15 42.84
C LEU A 62 -8.72 -4.65 41.80
N ALA A 63 -9.96 -4.91 42.20
CA ALA A 63 -11.01 -5.31 41.28
C ALA A 63 -11.33 -4.21 40.26
N SER A 64 -11.41 -2.95 40.70
CA SER A 64 -11.61 -1.81 39.81
C SER A 64 -10.47 -1.65 38.83
N PHE A 65 -9.20 -1.80 39.28
CA PHE A 65 -8.04 -1.75 38.42
C PHE A 65 -8.03 -2.91 37.40
N THR A 66 -8.46 -4.09 37.81
CA THR A 66 -8.61 -5.26 36.91
C THR A 66 -9.62 -5.00 35.81
N ILE A 67 -10.79 -4.41 36.15
CA ILE A 67 -11.80 -4.05 35.16
C ILE A 67 -11.24 -3.06 34.14
N ILE A 68 -10.50 -2.06 34.59
CA ILE A 68 -9.86 -1.07 33.70
C ILE A 68 -8.87 -1.75 32.76
N ILE A 69 -8.03 -2.65 33.24
CA ILE A 69 -7.06 -3.40 32.39
C ILE A 69 -7.81 -4.24 31.35
N LEU A 70 -8.84 -4.97 31.76
CA LEU A 70 -9.63 -5.80 30.84
C LEU A 70 -10.34 -4.96 29.78
N PHE A 71 -10.85 -3.78 30.17
CA PHE A 71 -11.43 -2.83 29.21
C PHE A 71 -10.40 -2.37 28.17
N PHE A 72 -9.21 -1.94 28.60
CA PHE A 72 -8.15 -1.53 27.67
C PHE A 72 -7.70 -2.68 26.76
N LYS A 73 -7.60 -3.88 27.31
CA LYS A 73 -7.29 -5.08 26.51
C LYS A 73 -8.36 -5.34 25.44
N ALA A 74 -9.63 -5.32 25.80
CA ALA A 74 -10.73 -5.54 24.85
C ALA A 74 -10.74 -4.49 23.73
N VAL A 75 -10.51 -3.20 24.05
CA VAL A 75 -10.41 -2.14 23.05
C VAL A 75 -9.20 -2.33 22.15
N ALA A 76 -8.04 -2.70 22.70
CA ALA A 76 -6.83 -2.95 21.92
C ALA A 76 -7.00 -4.15 20.97
N GLU A 77 -7.59 -5.25 21.43
CA GLU A 77 -7.89 -6.44 20.60
C GLU A 77 -8.90 -6.15 19.49
N ALA A 78 -9.95 -5.38 19.79
CA ALA A 78 -10.91 -4.95 18.79
C ALA A 78 -10.26 -4.06 17.70
N ALA A 79 -9.40 -3.13 18.12
CA ALA A 79 -8.66 -2.27 17.19
C ALA A 79 -7.69 -3.08 16.31
N LYS A 80 -6.99 -4.06 16.89
CA LYS A 80 -6.08 -4.96 16.17
C LYS A 80 -6.83 -5.85 15.17
N GLY A 81 -7.93 -6.45 15.56
CA GLY A 81 -8.75 -7.30 14.69
C GLY A 81 -9.32 -6.55 13.47
N GLU A 82 -9.62 -5.26 13.58
CA GLU A 82 -10.02 -4.44 12.42
C GLU A 82 -8.88 -4.23 11.43
N VAL A 83 -7.65 -4.05 11.92
CA VAL A 83 -6.47 -3.90 11.08
C VAL A 83 -6.16 -5.22 10.37
N GLU A 84 -6.16 -6.34 11.07
CA GLU A 84 -5.95 -7.68 10.48
C GLU A 84 -6.97 -7.98 9.38
N LYS A 85 -8.25 -7.69 9.62
CA LYS A 85 -9.31 -7.82 8.59
C LYS A 85 -9.04 -6.95 7.36
N ARG A 86 -8.50 -5.75 7.55
CA ARG A 86 -8.15 -4.85 6.44
C ARG A 86 -6.99 -5.42 5.63
N TYR A 87 -5.93 -5.92 6.29
CA TYR A 87 -4.81 -6.57 5.61
C TYR A 87 -5.25 -7.83 4.86
N THR A 88 -6.10 -8.67 5.45
CA THR A 88 -6.64 -9.85 4.77
C THR A 88 -7.39 -9.46 3.50
N LYS A 89 -8.29 -8.49 3.56
CA LYS A 89 -9.00 -7.98 2.38
C LYS A 89 -8.06 -7.42 1.31
N LEU A 90 -7.00 -6.71 1.72
CA LEU A 90 -6.01 -6.18 0.81
C LEU A 90 -5.24 -7.29 0.10
N MET A 91 -4.83 -8.33 0.84
CA MET A 91 -4.17 -9.51 0.29
C MET A 91 -5.07 -10.28 -0.66
N GLU A 92 -6.34 -10.46 -0.32
CA GLU A 92 -7.34 -11.09 -1.20
C GLU A 92 -7.51 -10.30 -2.50
N ALA A 93 -7.63 -8.98 -2.40
CA ALA A 93 -7.74 -8.11 -3.59
C ALA A 93 -6.49 -8.19 -4.48
N MET A 94 -5.30 -8.25 -3.87
CA MET A 94 -4.02 -8.39 -4.58
C MET A 94 -3.91 -9.77 -5.27
N LEU A 95 -4.25 -10.84 -4.57
CA LEU A 95 -4.29 -12.18 -5.16
C LEU A 95 -5.28 -12.26 -6.33
N LEU A 96 -6.46 -11.68 -6.18
CA LEU A 96 -7.47 -11.61 -7.25
C LEU A 96 -6.94 -10.83 -8.46
N PHE A 97 -6.26 -9.71 -8.22
CA PHE A 97 -5.62 -8.90 -9.26
C PHE A 97 -4.60 -9.73 -10.06
N PHE A 98 -3.62 -10.36 -9.40
CA PHE A 98 -2.60 -11.16 -10.08
C PHE A 98 -3.20 -12.38 -10.79
N ASN A 99 -4.13 -13.08 -10.15
CA ASN A 99 -4.82 -14.23 -10.76
C ASN A 99 -5.57 -13.81 -12.03
N THR A 100 -6.21 -12.64 -12.03
CA THR A 100 -6.93 -12.11 -13.20
C THR A 100 -5.96 -11.81 -14.35
N LEU A 101 -4.80 -11.21 -14.06
CA LEU A 101 -3.76 -10.94 -15.07
C LEU A 101 -3.21 -12.24 -15.67
N VAL A 102 -2.86 -13.21 -14.82
CA VAL A 102 -2.33 -14.51 -15.26
C VAL A 102 -3.38 -15.24 -16.11
N LYS A 103 -4.64 -15.28 -15.67
CA LYS A 103 -5.73 -15.91 -16.40
C LYS A 103 -5.93 -15.28 -17.78
N LYS A 104 -6.00 -13.96 -17.87
CA LYS A 104 -6.13 -13.25 -19.17
C LYS A 104 -4.98 -13.58 -20.11
N LYS A 105 -3.73 -13.59 -19.60
CA LYS A 105 -2.55 -13.93 -20.41
C LYS A 105 -2.57 -15.38 -20.88
N ARG A 106 -2.88 -16.31 -19.99
CA ARG A 106 -3.03 -17.73 -20.31
C ARG A 106 -4.12 -17.97 -21.36
N ASP A 107 -5.29 -17.37 -21.20
CA ASP A 107 -6.42 -17.56 -22.11
C ASP A 107 -6.09 -16.98 -23.50
N ARG A 108 -5.35 -15.86 -23.56
CA ARG A 108 -4.84 -15.32 -24.81
C ARG A 108 -3.86 -16.29 -25.47
N PHE A 109 -2.89 -16.81 -24.74
CA PHE A 109 -1.93 -17.78 -25.27
C PHE A 109 -2.64 -19.03 -25.79
N PHE A 110 -3.54 -19.60 -25.00
CA PHE A 110 -4.31 -20.76 -25.38
C PHE A 110 -5.12 -20.55 -26.67
N ASN A 111 -5.80 -19.42 -26.79
CA ASN A 111 -6.66 -19.14 -27.95
C ASN A 111 -5.85 -18.77 -29.20
N LYS A 112 -4.74 -18.04 -29.05
CA LYS A 112 -3.97 -17.53 -30.20
C LYS A 112 -2.88 -18.48 -30.69
N ALA A 113 -2.29 -19.29 -29.79
CA ALA A 113 -1.25 -20.24 -30.16
C ALA A 113 -1.76 -21.32 -31.15
N LYS A 114 -3.02 -21.73 -31.02
CA LYS A 114 -3.65 -22.71 -31.93
C LYS A 114 -3.62 -22.29 -33.40
N HIS A 115 -3.59 -20.99 -33.67
CA HIS A 115 -3.64 -20.42 -35.00
C HIS A 115 -2.33 -19.79 -35.44
N LEU A 116 -1.25 -20.02 -34.67
CA LEU A 116 0.06 -19.44 -34.99
C LEU A 116 0.66 -20.18 -36.18
N LYS A 117 0.99 -19.44 -37.23
CA LYS A 117 1.75 -19.94 -38.38
C LYS A 117 3.25 -19.93 -38.08
N LEU A 118 4.04 -20.80 -38.70
CA LEU A 118 5.49 -20.91 -38.54
C LEU A 118 6.22 -19.56 -38.64
N ASN A 119 5.81 -18.71 -39.58
CA ASN A 119 6.39 -17.38 -39.80
C ASN A 119 5.52 -16.26 -39.16
N GLY A 120 4.62 -16.60 -38.26
CA GLY A 120 3.75 -15.63 -37.60
C GLY A 120 4.49 -14.75 -36.61
N ASP A 121 4.11 -13.48 -36.55
CA ASP A 121 4.66 -12.55 -35.56
C ASP A 121 4.07 -12.83 -34.17
N VAL A 122 4.87 -13.45 -33.31
CA VAL A 122 4.52 -13.81 -31.95
C VAL A 122 4.10 -12.57 -31.12
N PHE A 123 4.79 -11.45 -31.32
CA PHE A 123 4.50 -10.21 -30.57
C PHE A 123 3.15 -9.61 -30.96
N LYS A 124 2.78 -9.69 -32.24
CA LYS A 124 1.52 -9.18 -32.74
C LYS A 124 0.33 -10.11 -32.44
N ILE A 125 0.57 -11.42 -32.50
CA ILE A 125 -0.48 -12.43 -32.41
C ILE A 125 -0.69 -12.91 -30.99
N ILE A 126 0.37 -13.23 -30.24
CA ILE A 126 0.28 -13.91 -28.95
C ILE A 126 0.53 -12.96 -27.78
N THR A 127 1.72 -12.34 -27.70
CA THR A 127 2.11 -11.59 -26.51
C THR A 127 1.40 -10.25 -26.39
N GLN A 128 1.21 -9.55 -27.51
CA GLN A 128 0.54 -8.25 -27.58
C GLN A 128 0.89 -7.36 -26.36
N PRO A 129 2.18 -6.94 -26.21
CA PRO A 129 2.64 -6.33 -24.97
C PRO A 129 1.89 -5.05 -24.58
N LYS A 130 1.53 -4.21 -25.56
CA LYS A 130 0.79 -2.96 -25.30
C LYS A 130 -0.60 -3.24 -24.71
N ASP A 131 -1.36 -4.16 -25.30
CA ASP A 131 -2.67 -4.55 -24.76
C ASP A 131 -2.54 -5.19 -23.37
N GLN A 132 -1.41 -5.88 -23.13
CA GLN A 132 -1.14 -6.45 -21.81
C GLN A 132 -0.83 -5.37 -20.78
N LEU A 133 -0.05 -4.36 -21.15
CA LEU A 133 0.19 -3.19 -20.30
C LEU A 133 -1.13 -2.48 -19.96
N GLU A 134 -2.01 -2.24 -20.93
CA GLU A 134 -3.35 -1.67 -20.69
C GLU A 134 -4.13 -2.50 -19.66
N HIS A 135 -4.10 -3.83 -19.79
CA HIS A 135 -4.76 -4.72 -18.82
C HIS A 135 -4.13 -4.65 -17.42
N VAL A 136 -2.81 -4.49 -17.32
CA VAL A 136 -2.14 -4.30 -16.02
C VAL A 136 -2.56 -2.98 -15.39
N LEU A 137 -2.61 -1.89 -16.17
CA LEU A 137 -3.03 -0.58 -15.67
C LEU A 137 -4.50 -0.60 -15.22
N ASP A 138 -5.39 -1.19 -16.01
CA ASP A 138 -6.82 -1.34 -15.65
C ASP A 138 -7.01 -2.21 -14.39
N GLY A 139 -6.24 -3.29 -14.29
CA GLY A 139 -6.22 -4.14 -13.11
C GLY A 139 -5.71 -3.40 -11.88
N THR A 140 -4.65 -2.61 -12.03
CA THR A 140 -4.11 -1.75 -10.98
C THR A 140 -5.15 -0.73 -10.51
N LYS A 141 -5.84 -0.09 -11.44
CA LYS A 141 -6.95 0.83 -11.12
C LYS A 141 -8.04 0.12 -10.33
N SER A 142 -8.46 -1.06 -10.79
CA SER A 142 -9.48 -1.87 -10.10
C SER A 142 -9.02 -2.28 -8.70
N PHE A 143 -7.74 -2.64 -8.53
CA PHE A 143 -7.15 -2.94 -7.22
C PHE A 143 -7.18 -1.71 -6.29
N LEU A 144 -6.80 -0.53 -6.77
CA LEU A 144 -6.83 0.71 -5.98
C LEU A 144 -8.27 1.04 -5.52
N ILE A 145 -9.25 0.85 -6.38
CA ILE A 145 -10.67 1.09 -6.06
C ILE A 145 -11.18 0.06 -5.06
N ASN A 146 -11.05 -1.22 -5.35
CA ASN A 146 -11.70 -2.29 -4.59
C ASN A 146 -10.89 -2.72 -3.36
N GLY A 147 -9.55 -2.71 -3.46
CA GLY A 147 -8.63 -3.09 -2.37
C GLY A 147 -8.35 -1.96 -1.40
N LEU A 148 -8.05 -0.77 -1.92
CA LEU A 148 -7.67 0.40 -1.11
C LEU A 148 -8.81 1.41 -0.91
N GLY A 149 -9.96 1.23 -1.59
CA GLY A 149 -11.13 2.11 -1.48
C GLY A 149 -10.89 3.50 -2.06
N VAL A 150 -10.05 3.61 -3.10
CA VAL A 150 -9.77 4.88 -3.76
C VAL A 150 -10.93 5.26 -4.69
N ASP A 151 -11.38 6.50 -4.62
CA ASP A 151 -12.39 7.02 -5.55
C ASP A 151 -11.82 7.06 -6.97
N THR A 152 -12.56 6.51 -7.93
CA THR A 152 -12.18 6.40 -9.34
C THR A 152 -11.69 7.72 -9.95
N LYS A 153 -12.34 8.84 -9.61
CA LYS A 153 -12.00 10.18 -10.12
C LYS A 153 -10.65 10.70 -9.63
N ASN A 154 -10.10 10.09 -8.59
CA ASN A 154 -8.88 10.54 -7.93
C ASN A 154 -7.63 9.78 -8.40
N ILE A 155 -7.79 8.77 -9.26
CA ILE A 155 -6.70 7.91 -9.71
C ILE A 155 -6.14 8.40 -11.05
N GLY A 156 -4.82 8.51 -11.12
CA GLY A 156 -4.05 8.67 -12.35
C GLY A 156 -2.96 7.61 -12.41
N ILE A 157 -2.95 6.80 -13.47
CA ILE A 157 -1.91 5.81 -13.71
C ILE A 157 -1.35 6.08 -15.10
N THR A 158 -0.04 6.27 -15.21
CA THR A 158 0.60 6.61 -16.48
C THR A 158 1.91 5.85 -16.69
N ILE A 159 2.22 5.59 -17.95
CA ILE A 159 3.53 5.17 -18.41
C ILE A 159 4.03 6.26 -19.38
N ILE A 160 5.08 6.94 -18.97
CA ILE A 160 5.79 7.92 -19.78
C ILE A 160 6.96 7.21 -20.43
N GLN A 161 7.16 7.40 -21.73
CA GLN A 161 8.35 6.90 -22.47
C GLN A 161 9.19 8.09 -22.91
N GLY A 162 10.51 7.96 -22.77
CA GLY A 162 11.50 8.88 -23.29
C GLY A 162 12.26 8.25 -24.45
N ASN A 163 12.81 9.11 -25.33
CA ASN A 163 13.81 8.64 -26.28
C ASN A 163 15.16 8.43 -25.56
N PRO A 164 16.13 7.68 -26.15
CA PRO A 164 17.41 7.39 -25.52
C PRO A 164 18.23 8.63 -25.14
N GLN A 165 18.04 9.74 -25.88
CA GLN A 165 18.72 11.01 -25.62
C GLN A 165 18.10 11.80 -24.46
N GLY A 166 16.87 11.43 -24.02
CA GLY A 166 16.19 12.08 -22.90
C GLY A 166 15.62 13.46 -23.23
N ASP A 167 15.54 13.87 -24.50
CA ASP A 167 15.04 15.16 -24.93
C ASP A 167 13.57 15.15 -25.38
N LYS A 168 13.03 13.96 -25.69
CA LYS A 168 11.64 13.77 -26.09
C LYS A 168 10.93 12.82 -25.15
N TRP A 169 9.75 13.26 -24.70
CA TRP A 169 8.93 12.51 -23.77
C TRP A 169 7.49 12.50 -24.23
N TRP A 170 6.85 11.32 -24.14
CA TRP A 170 5.43 11.13 -24.48
C TRP A 170 4.77 10.15 -23.52
N TYR A 171 3.46 10.18 -23.47
CA TYR A 171 2.73 9.15 -22.76
C TYR A 171 2.57 7.92 -23.65
N GLU A 172 3.16 6.81 -23.26
CA GLU A 172 2.95 5.54 -23.93
C GLU A 172 1.56 4.98 -23.58
N LEU A 173 1.17 5.04 -22.31
CA LEU A 173 -0.15 4.66 -21.83
C LEU A 173 -0.65 5.60 -20.73
N LYS A 174 -1.97 5.74 -20.65
CA LYS A 174 -2.67 6.48 -19.61
C LYS A 174 -3.93 5.73 -19.21
N CYS A 175 -4.11 5.54 -17.91
CA CYS A 175 -5.36 5.10 -17.32
C CYS A 175 -5.83 6.17 -16.33
N ASP A 176 -6.35 7.28 -16.86
CA ASP A 176 -6.83 8.41 -16.08
C ASP A 176 -8.24 8.76 -16.51
N THR A 177 -9.07 9.19 -15.56
CA THR A 177 -10.46 9.60 -15.79
C THR A 177 -10.60 11.10 -16.10
N GLN A 178 -9.52 11.87 -15.98
CA GLN A 178 -9.58 13.33 -16.18
C GLN A 178 -9.20 13.74 -17.60
N LYS A 179 -9.90 14.75 -18.12
CA LYS A 179 -9.74 15.24 -19.50
C LYS A 179 -8.52 16.12 -19.72
N GLN A 180 -7.99 16.79 -18.68
CA GLN A 180 -6.84 17.68 -18.79
C GLN A 180 -5.59 17.02 -18.20
N HIS A 181 -4.53 16.92 -19.00
CA HIS A 181 -3.27 16.36 -18.61
C HIS A 181 -2.13 17.33 -18.92
N THR A 182 -1.21 17.49 -18.00
CA THR A 182 0.11 18.07 -18.29
C THR A 182 0.77 17.23 -19.37
N LYS A 183 1.43 17.86 -20.34
CA LYS A 183 2.17 17.11 -21.38
C LYS A 183 3.35 16.38 -20.74
N ALA A 184 3.67 15.20 -21.24
CA ALA A 184 4.81 14.41 -20.72
C ALA A 184 6.12 15.22 -20.76
N LYS A 185 6.35 15.96 -21.85
CA LYS A 185 7.50 16.86 -21.98
C LYS A 185 7.58 17.89 -20.85
N ASP A 186 6.45 18.52 -20.50
CA ASP A 186 6.42 19.55 -19.46
C ASP A 186 6.62 18.95 -18.05
N LEU A 187 6.13 17.71 -17.83
CA LEU A 187 6.41 16.97 -16.60
C LEU A 187 7.90 16.66 -16.46
N MET A 188 8.55 16.23 -17.53
CA MET A 188 9.95 15.82 -17.50
C MET A 188 10.94 17.00 -17.58
N ALA A 189 10.54 18.12 -18.14
CA ALA A 189 11.34 19.37 -18.16
C ALA A 189 11.23 20.14 -16.84
N GLY A 190 10.18 19.89 -16.03
CA GLY A 190 9.93 20.55 -14.77
C GLY A 190 10.51 19.77 -13.58
N LYS A 191 10.40 20.39 -12.41
CA LYS A 191 10.71 19.76 -11.14
C LYS A 191 9.55 18.85 -10.68
N SER A 192 9.20 17.83 -11.48
CA SER A 192 8.16 16.86 -11.11
C SER A 192 8.74 15.67 -10.37
N THR A 193 7.91 14.94 -9.62
CA THR A 193 8.31 13.68 -8.99
C THR A 193 8.77 12.65 -10.03
N ALA A 194 8.18 12.65 -11.24
CA ALA A 194 8.58 11.78 -12.33
C ALA A 194 9.99 12.13 -12.86
N ALA A 195 10.30 13.43 -13.02
CA ALA A 195 11.63 13.88 -13.42
C ALA A 195 12.67 13.54 -12.36
N TYR A 196 12.37 13.80 -11.09
CA TYR A 196 13.26 13.47 -9.98
C TYR A 196 13.52 11.96 -9.86
N CYS A 197 12.48 11.15 -10.01
CA CYS A 197 12.58 9.68 -10.05
C CYS A 197 13.47 9.20 -11.19
N PHE A 198 13.37 9.81 -12.38
CA PHE A 198 14.22 9.48 -13.51
C PHE A 198 15.70 9.85 -13.27
N GLU A 199 15.95 11.02 -12.68
CA GLU A 199 17.30 11.51 -12.37
C GLU A 199 17.98 10.68 -11.25
N SER A 200 17.24 10.34 -10.19
CA SER A 200 17.75 9.51 -9.09
C SER A 200 17.97 8.05 -9.47
N GLY A 201 17.19 7.54 -10.42
CA GLY A 201 17.21 6.12 -10.81
C GLY A 201 16.49 5.19 -9.83
N ASP A 202 15.91 5.72 -8.76
CA ASP A 202 15.25 4.95 -7.70
C ASP A 202 13.73 5.08 -7.77
N SER A 203 13.02 4.08 -7.26
CA SER A 203 11.58 4.20 -7.03
C SER A 203 11.31 5.19 -5.89
N ILE A 204 10.22 5.95 -6.03
CA ILE A 204 9.84 6.98 -5.06
C ILE A 204 8.39 6.75 -4.66
N PHE A 205 8.16 6.57 -3.35
CA PHE A 205 6.83 6.58 -2.78
C PHE A 205 6.65 7.76 -1.83
N ILE A 206 5.71 8.64 -2.14
CA ILE A 206 5.31 9.78 -1.32
C ILE A 206 3.92 9.50 -0.76
N PRO A 207 3.80 9.04 0.50
CA PRO A 207 2.51 8.70 1.12
C PRO A 207 1.64 9.92 1.42
N ASP A 208 2.25 11.10 1.57
CA ASP A 208 1.57 12.39 1.78
C ASP A 208 2.21 13.48 0.92
N ILE A 209 1.50 13.92 -0.11
CA ILE A 209 1.95 14.98 -1.03
C ILE A 209 2.33 16.26 -0.27
N ARG A 210 1.62 16.63 0.80
CA ARG A 210 1.96 17.83 1.60
C ARG A 210 3.33 17.72 2.26
N LYS A 211 3.64 16.52 2.77
CA LYS A 211 4.95 16.26 3.35
C LYS A 211 6.01 16.32 2.26
N GLY A 212 5.75 15.70 1.11
CA GLY A 212 6.64 15.72 -0.04
C GLY A 212 6.92 17.13 -0.57
N ILE A 213 5.91 18.03 -0.59
CA ILE A 213 6.11 19.45 -0.96
C ILE A 213 7.04 20.15 0.03
N LYS A 214 6.85 19.95 1.33
CA LYS A 214 7.68 20.55 2.38
C LYS A 214 9.13 20.06 2.34
N GLU A 215 9.34 18.81 1.99
CA GLU A 215 10.64 18.16 1.89
C GLU A 215 11.32 18.39 0.52
N GLY A 216 10.64 19.05 -0.42
CA GLY A 216 11.17 19.35 -1.76
C GLY A 216 11.25 18.15 -2.71
N VAL A 217 10.64 17.01 -2.35
CA VAL A 217 10.59 15.78 -3.17
C VAL A 217 9.34 15.70 -4.05
N PHE A 218 8.36 16.54 -3.80
CA PHE A 218 7.16 16.68 -4.63
C PHE A 218 6.95 18.14 -4.99
N PHE A 219 6.71 18.41 -6.27
CA PHE A 219 6.46 19.76 -6.75
C PHE A 219 4.96 20.01 -6.93
N GLU A 220 4.50 21.12 -6.39
CA GLU A 220 3.11 21.50 -6.42
C GLU A 220 2.62 21.71 -7.86
N SER A 221 1.51 21.10 -8.20
CA SER A 221 0.78 21.28 -9.45
C SER A 221 -0.60 21.87 -9.16
N GLU A 222 -1.28 22.44 -10.17
CA GLU A 222 -2.67 22.90 -10.01
C GLU A 222 -3.60 21.83 -9.45
N ARG A 223 -3.31 20.57 -9.70
CA ARG A 223 -4.09 19.42 -9.22
C ARG A 223 -3.81 19.11 -7.75
N SER A 224 -2.55 19.16 -7.33
CA SER A 224 -2.17 18.96 -5.93
C SER A 224 -2.59 20.14 -5.05
N SER A 225 -2.55 21.37 -5.58
CA SER A 225 -2.99 22.56 -4.84
C SER A 225 -4.49 22.55 -4.52
N LYS A 226 -5.31 21.95 -5.39
CA LYS A 226 -6.76 21.85 -5.18
C LYS A 226 -7.17 20.82 -4.13
N SER A 227 -6.42 19.71 -3.97
CA SER A 227 -6.81 18.63 -3.06
C SER A 227 -6.01 18.57 -1.77
N ASN A 228 -4.81 19.13 -1.73
CA ASN A 228 -3.91 19.17 -0.57
C ASN A 228 -3.69 17.81 0.15
N VAL A 229 -4.24 16.71 -0.34
CA VAL A 229 -4.13 15.35 0.19
C VAL A 229 -3.90 14.41 -0.98
N GLY A 230 -3.01 13.47 -0.84
CA GLY A 230 -2.75 12.47 -1.86
C GLY A 230 -1.47 11.70 -1.64
N SER A 231 -1.29 10.67 -2.47
CA SER A 231 -0.07 9.88 -2.51
C SER A 231 0.39 9.74 -3.96
N ILE A 232 1.70 9.62 -4.15
CA ILE A 232 2.28 9.35 -5.47
C ILE A 232 3.35 8.28 -5.36
N PHE A 233 3.36 7.40 -6.34
CA PHE A 233 4.41 6.40 -6.56
C PHE A 233 4.96 6.55 -7.96
N CYS A 234 6.28 6.58 -8.10
CA CYS A 234 6.98 6.62 -9.38
C CYS A 234 8.09 5.57 -9.38
N LYS A 235 8.22 4.82 -10.49
CA LYS A 235 9.33 3.89 -10.72
C LYS A 235 9.93 4.12 -12.11
N PRO A 236 11.25 4.40 -12.22
CA PRO A 236 11.94 4.49 -13.49
C PRO A 236 12.25 3.07 -13.97
N VAL A 237 12.10 2.81 -15.26
CA VAL A 237 12.41 1.53 -15.88
C VAL A 237 13.32 1.78 -17.07
N ARG A 238 14.52 1.22 -17.03
CA ARG A 238 15.52 1.29 -18.11
C ARG A 238 15.73 -0.09 -18.69
N ILE A 239 15.52 -0.23 -20.00
CA ILE A 239 15.56 -1.51 -20.70
C ILE A 239 16.50 -1.39 -21.87
N THR A 240 17.52 -2.24 -21.91
CA THR A 240 18.46 -2.31 -23.04
C THR A 240 18.11 -3.51 -23.91
N VAL A 241 17.81 -3.25 -25.19
CA VAL A 241 17.59 -4.28 -26.20
C VAL A 241 18.64 -4.12 -27.30
N SER A 242 19.55 -5.09 -27.40
CA SER A 242 20.61 -5.10 -28.41
C SER A 242 21.42 -3.78 -28.48
N GLY A 243 21.75 -3.20 -27.31
CA GLY A 243 22.51 -1.96 -27.18
C GLY A 243 21.67 -0.67 -27.30
N ILE A 244 20.38 -0.75 -27.57
CA ILE A 244 19.48 0.40 -27.58
C ILE A 244 18.76 0.48 -26.25
N GLU A 245 18.84 1.63 -25.59
CA GLU A 245 18.16 1.90 -24.31
C GLU A 245 16.74 2.44 -24.56
N TYR A 246 15.77 1.87 -23.87
CA TYR A 246 14.39 2.32 -23.76
C TYR A 246 14.16 2.78 -22.34
N VAL A 247 13.61 3.97 -22.19
CA VAL A 247 13.38 4.59 -20.86
C VAL A 247 11.91 4.80 -20.64
N TYR A 248 11.42 4.34 -19.49
CA TYR A 248 10.03 4.51 -19.08
C TYR A 248 9.96 5.03 -17.65
N ILE A 249 8.85 5.70 -17.33
CA ILE A 249 8.50 6.06 -15.96
C ILE A 249 7.07 5.60 -15.74
N PHE A 250 6.91 4.68 -14.82
CA PHE A 250 5.61 4.24 -14.33
C PHE A 250 5.20 5.10 -13.15
N THR A 251 3.97 5.65 -13.18
CA THR A 251 3.47 6.53 -12.14
C THR A 251 2.06 6.13 -11.73
N ILE A 252 1.84 6.05 -10.42
CA ILE A 252 0.52 5.97 -9.78
C ILE A 252 0.35 7.21 -8.93
N ALA A 253 -0.64 8.05 -9.24
CA ALA A 253 -0.98 9.24 -8.48
C ALA A 253 -2.42 9.15 -7.97
N VAL A 254 -2.62 9.41 -6.70
CA VAL A 254 -3.93 9.50 -6.07
C VAL A 254 -4.06 10.85 -5.42
N PHE A 255 -5.13 11.58 -5.73
CA PHE A 255 -5.42 12.90 -5.18
C PHE A 255 -6.72 12.87 -4.38
N GLY A 256 -6.81 13.70 -3.34
CA GLY A 256 -7.99 13.77 -2.47
C GLY A 256 -8.02 12.74 -1.34
N GLN A 257 -7.17 11.71 -1.38
CA GLN A 257 -6.99 10.75 -0.29
C GLN A 257 -5.59 10.14 -0.33
N ASN A 258 -5.10 9.64 0.80
CA ASN A 258 -3.83 8.92 0.87
C ASN A 258 -4.05 7.42 0.65
N LEU A 259 -3.09 6.76 0.02
CA LEU A 259 -3.09 5.31 -0.19
C LEU A 259 -2.93 4.53 1.11
N CYS A 260 -2.20 5.09 2.06
CA CYS A 260 -1.97 4.53 3.39
C CYS A 260 -2.00 5.64 4.45
N SER A 261 -1.85 5.30 5.72
CA SER A 261 -1.67 6.28 6.78
C SER A 261 -0.26 6.86 6.74
N PRO A 262 -0.06 8.14 6.38
CA PRO A 262 1.29 8.72 6.22
C PRO A 262 2.08 8.83 7.53
N TYR A 263 1.44 8.56 8.67
CA TYR A 263 2.05 8.60 10.02
C TYR A 263 2.30 7.18 10.57
N ASP A 264 1.99 6.14 9.82
CA ASP A 264 2.22 4.74 10.16
C ASP A 264 3.26 4.16 9.21
N GLU A 265 4.49 4.01 9.71
CA GLU A 265 5.62 3.54 8.90
C GLU A 265 5.43 2.10 8.40
N GLU A 266 4.76 1.23 9.18
CA GLU A 266 4.51 -0.15 8.77
C GLU A 266 3.48 -0.17 7.63
N GLU A 267 2.41 0.62 7.73
CA GLU A 267 1.40 0.74 6.68
C GLU A 267 2.01 1.38 5.41
N CYS A 268 2.90 2.37 5.56
CA CYS A 268 3.61 2.98 4.43
C CYS A 268 4.51 1.96 3.71
N ARG A 269 5.34 1.23 4.45
CA ARG A 269 6.23 0.19 3.87
C ARG A 269 5.45 -0.93 3.19
N ALA A 270 4.33 -1.36 3.80
CA ALA A 270 3.48 -2.38 3.19
C ALA A 270 2.84 -1.89 1.91
N CYS A 271 2.37 -0.63 1.87
CA CYS A 271 1.81 -0.02 0.68
C CYS A 271 2.86 0.13 -0.42
N GLU A 272 4.04 0.65 -0.10
CA GLU A 272 5.16 0.78 -1.03
C GLU A 272 5.55 -0.55 -1.66
N LYS A 273 5.70 -1.60 -0.85
CA LYS A 273 6.00 -2.95 -1.33
C LYS A 273 4.95 -3.47 -2.32
N ILE A 274 3.66 -3.24 -2.05
CA ILE A 274 2.59 -3.63 -2.96
C ILE A 274 2.69 -2.86 -4.29
N LEU A 275 3.03 -1.57 -4.24
CA LEU A 275 3.19 -0.74 -5.43
C LEU A 275 4.41 -1.16 -6.26
N ASP A 276 5.50 -1.55 -5.60
CA ASP A 276 6.68 -2.11 -6.25
C ASP A 276 6.37 -3.43 -6.95
N GLU A 277 5.67 -4.36 -6.32
CA GLU A 277 5.23 -5.62 -6.95
C GLU A 277 4.35 -5.39 -8.20
N ILE A 278 3.48 -4.37 -8.16
CA ILE A 278 2.70 -3.96 -9.34
C ILE A 278 3.63 -3.39 -10.42
N ALA A 279 4.60 -2.56 -10.02
CA ALA A 279 5.55 -1.94 -10.95
C ALA A 279 6.48 -2.98 -11.59
N ASP A 280 6.92 -4.00 -10.86
CA ASP A 280 7.70 -5.12 -11.40
C ASP A 280 6.90 -5.88 -12.47
N ARG A 281 5.60 -6.00 -12.26
CA ARG A 281 4.73 -6.59 -13.28
C ARG A 281 4.61 -5.71 -14.53
N VAL A 282 4.52 -4.39 -14.37
CA VAL A 282 4.56 -3.44 -15.49
C VAL A 282 5.90 -3.53 -16.21
N GLU A 283 7.00 -3.56 -15.48
CA GLU A 283 8.36 -3.66 -16.02
C GLU A 283 8.52 -4.89 -16.92
N LEU A 284 8.04 -6.06 -16.49
CA LEU A 284 8.09 -7.28 -17.29
C LEU A 284 7.38 -7.11 -18.66
N GLU A 285 6.23 -6.46 -18.69
CA GLU A 285 5.50 -6.21 -19.94
C GLU A 285 6.19 -5.10 -20.79
N LEU A 286 6.86 -4.15 -20.14
CA LEU A 286 7.68 -3.14 -20.81
C LEU A 286 8.91 -3.76 -21.51
N TYR A 287 9.54 -4.79 -20.92
CA TYR A 287 10.59 -5.56 -21.61
C TYR A 287 10.07 -6.14 -22.93
N LEU A 288 8.91 -6.81 -22.91
CA LEU A 288 8.30 -7.37 -24.11
C LEU A 288 7.89 -6.28 -25.11
N HIS A 289 7.42 -5.14 -24.62
CA HIS A 289 7.09 -3.99 -25.45
C HIS A 289 8.30 -3.39 -26.12
N SER A 290 9.40 -3.21 -25.41
CA SER A 290 10.67 -2.70 -25.96
C SER A 290 11.26 -3.65 -27.03
N ILE A 291 11.21 -4.97 -26.80
CA ILE A 291 11.65 -5.95 -27.80
C ILE A 291 10.79 -5.85 -29.07
N LYS A 292 9.48 -5.68 -28.91
CA LYS A 292 8.57 -5.47 -30.03
C LYS A 292 8.92 -4.18 -30.79
N GLN A 293 9.07 -3.06 -30.10
CA GLN A 293 9.46 -1.77 -30.70
C GLN A 293 10.80 -1.88 -31.45
N TYR A 294 11.81 -2.53 -30.86
CA TYR A 294 13.10 -2.79 -31.49
C TYR A 294 12.95 -3.51 -32.83
N ARG A 295 12.13 -4.56 -32.88
CA ARG A 295 11.88 -5.31 -34.12
C ARG A 295 11.11 -4.50 -35.17
N GLU A 296 10.08 -3.75 -34.75
CA GLU A 296 9.27 -2.93 -35.66
C GLU A 296 10.08 -1.77 -36.25
N ASN A 297 11.02 -1.21 -35.49
CA ASN A 297 11.90 -0.13 -35.94
C ASN A 297 13.14 -0.63 -36.74
N GLY A 298 13.21 -1.93 -37.07
CA GLY A 298 14.32 -2.51 -37.78
C GLY A 298 15.67 -2.38 -37.09
N GLY A 299 15.67 -2.39 -35.74
CA GLY A 299 16.88 -2.23 -34.92
C GLY A 299 17.38 -0.80 -34.78
N LYS A 300 16.59 0.21 -35.12
CA LYS A 300 16.86 1.62 -34.86
C LYS A 300 16.20 2.08 -33.56
N ALA A 301 16.84 3.04 -32.89
CA ALA A 301 16.21 3.73 -31.75
C ALA A 301 14.94 4.47 -32.22
N ALA A 302 13.91 4.45 -31.41
CA ALA A 302 12.65 5.13 -31.69
C ALA A 302 12.78 6.65 -31.58
#